data_3db6a18a0a2bcb14703061effdc128a9
#
_entry.id   3db6a18a0a2bcb14703061effdc128a9
#
_cell.length_a   1.000
_cell.length_b   1.000
_cell.length_c   1.000
_cell.angle_alpha   90.00
_cell.angle_beta   90.00
_cell.angle_gamma   90.00
#
_symmetry.space_group_name_H-M   'P 1'
#
loop_
_entity.id
_entity.type
_entity.pdbx_description
1 polymer ?
#
loop_
_entity_poly.entity_id
_entity_poly.type
_entity_poly.pdbx_seq_one_letter_code
_entity_poly.pdbx_strand_id
1 'polypeptide(L)'
;MIDSNFAGNAAYTFPHFLGPIKEQRNLALEYFKRAVDVSLELGTDIIGSPAGGMSNKVSYDSKLREEAYKELLEYLFVLAEYASKSGIKEIQIEATPLETEFPHSPGASLKLMEDLSGSSIPYKLLIDWGHALFSPLLKEEADIDIWFEKCKKHIGGIHLQQTDGLYDRHWDFTNPNGIITPEKILEATKKSGLDDIYQYLEVVTAYEEKDEIVFKNMKKTMEFLHKNLGV
;
A
#
# COMPACT_ATOMS: atom_id res chain seq x y z
N MET A 1 -1.55 -19.76 -7.65
CA MET A 1 -0.32 -19.28 -6.96
C MET A 1 -0.71 -18.01 -6.24
N ILE A 2 -0.23 -17.80 -5.01
CA ILE A 2 -0.46 -16.57 -4.23
C ILE A 2 0.88 -15.85 -4.20
N ASP A 3 0.91 -14.61 -4.73
CA ASP A 3 2.16 -13.85 -4.87
C ASP A 3 2.51 -13.08 -3.60
N SER A 4 1.49 -12.52 -2.92
CA SER A 4 1.67 -11.81 -1.66
C SER A 4 0.45 -11.96 -0.75
N ASN A 5 0.63 -11.68 0.55
CA ASN A 5 -0.47 -11.54 1.50
C ASN A 5 -0.55 -10.09 1.97
N PHE A 6 -1.68 -9.43 1.72
CA PHE A 6 -1.93 -8.07 2.16
C PHE A 6 -2.66 -8.09 3.52
N ALA A 7 -1.96 -7.66 4.57
CA ALA A 7 -2.46 -7.66 5.94
C ALA A 7 -3.22 -6.36 6.33
N GLY A 8 -3.47 -5.49 5.37
CA GLY A 8 -3.99 -4.13 5.58
C GLY A 8 -5.42 -4.03 6.07
N ASN A 9 -6.24 -5.08 5.94
CA ASN A 9 -7.66 -5.02 6.30
C ASN A 9 -7.93 -4.55 7.75
N ALA A 10 -6.98 -4.73 8.67
CA ALA A 10 -7.09 -4.23 10.02
C ALA A 10 -6.70 -2.74 10.16
N ALA A 11 -6.08 -2.12 9.16
CA ALA A 11 -5.62 -0.74 9.22
C ALA A 11 -6.77 0.25 9.45
N TYR A 12 -7.91 -0.02 8.86
CA TYR A 12 -9.11 0.82 9.00
C TYR A 12 -9.81 0.71 10.36
N THR A 13 -9.49 -0.32 11.13
CA THR A 13 -10.08 -0.56 12.45
C THR A 13 -9.08 -0.44 13.59
N PHE A 14 -7.80 -0.36 13.27
CA PHE A 14 -6.71 -0.41 14.24
C PHE A 14 -5.48 0.38 13.72
N PRO A 15 -4.93 1.33 14.51
CA PRO A 15 -3.90 2.27 14.04
C PRO A 15 -2.51 1.66 13.86
N HIS A 16 -2.35 0.36 13.89
CA HIS A 16 -1.11 -0.38 13.70
C HIS A 16 0.08 0.18 14.52
N PHE A 17 1.26 0.33 13.88
CA PHE A 17 2.49 0.76 14.57
C PHE A 17 2.52 2.24 14.96
N LEU A 18 1.57 3.05 14.49
CA LEU A 18 1.43 4.47 14.84
C LEU A 18 0.35 4.73 15.89
N GLY A 19 -0.17 3.66 16.50
CA GLY A 19 -1.16 3.77 17.58
C GLY A 19 -0.70 4.61 18.75
N PRO A 20 -1.62 5.33 19.42
CA PRO A 20 -1.28 6.33 20.43
C PRO A 20 -0.70 5.74 21.72
N ILE A 21 -0.93 4.47 22.00
CA ILE A 21 -0.40 3.80 23.18
C ILE A 21 0.45 2.58 22.81
N LYS A 22 1.45 2.31 23.62
CA LYS A 22 2.42 1.25 23.38
C LYS A 22 1.79 -0.14 23.27
N GLU A 23 0.76 -0.41 24.04
CA GLU A 23 0.04 -1.68 24.02
C GLU A 23 -0.61 -1.94 22.66
N GLN A 24 -1.14 -0.92 22.00
CA GLN A 24 -1.69 -1.05 20.64
C GLN A 24 -0.59 -1.33 19.62
N ARG A 25 0.56 -0.65 19.72
CA ARG A 25 1.69 -0.90 18.83
C ARG A 25 2.28 -2.30 19.02
N ASN A 26 2.35 -2.78 20.26
CA ASN A 26 2.74 -4.16 20.55
C ASN A 26 1.75 -5.17 19.97
N LEU A 27 0.44 -4.90 20.08
CA LEU A 27 -0.59 -5.74 19.48
C LEU A 27 -0.49 -5.75 17.95
N ALA A 28 -0.15 -4.61 17.34
CA ALA A 28 0.13 -4.54 15.91
C ALA A 28 1.29 -5.46 15.51
N LEU A 29 2.39 -5.45 16.26
CA LEU A 29 3.52 -6.34 16.00
C LEU A 29 3.11 -7.81 16.05
N GLU A 30 2.32 -8.22 17.06
CA GLU A 30 1.83 -9.58 17.15
C GLU A 30 0.84 -9.92 16.01
N TYR A 31 0.04 -8.97 15.57
CA TYR A 31 -0.82 -9.12 14.41
C TYR A 31 0.01 -9.38 13.13
N PHE A 32 1.05 -8.57 12.90
CA PHE A 32 1.91 -8.74 11.73
C PHE A 32 2.75 -10.02 11.77
N LYS A 33 3.18 -10.47 12.93
CA LYS A 33 3.82 -11.78 13.07
C LYS A 33 2.88 -12.92 12.67
N ARG A 34 1.61 -12.85 13.08
CA ARG A 34 0.60 -13.82 12.61
C ARG A 34 0.35 -13.74 11.12
N ALA A 35 0.36 -12.53 10.54
CA ALA A 35 0.24 -12.37 9.10
C ALA A 35 1.43 -12.97 8.34
N VAL A 36 2.64 -12.90 8.89
CA VAL A 36 3.83 -13.62 8.41
C VAL A 36 3.56 -15.13 8.40
N ASP A 37 3.09 -15.68 9.51
CA ASP A 37 2.82 -17.12 9.62
C ASP A 37 1.74 -17.56 8.62
N VAL A 38 0.67 -16.78 8.47
CA VAL A 38 -0.39 -17.03 7.46
C VAL A 38 0.15 -16.96 6.03
N SER A 39 1.05 -16.02 5.73
CA SER A 39 1.67 -15.93 4.41
C SER A 39 2.40 -17.21 4.03
N LEU A 40 3.16 -17.77 4.95
CA LEU A 40 3.90 -19.02 4.74
C LEU A 40 2.96 -20.21 4.55
N GLU A 41 1.88 -20.29 5.31
CA GLU A 41 0.84 -21.33 5.13
C GLU A 41 0.14 -21.20 3.76
N LEU A 42 -0.01 -19.97 3.25
CA LEU A 42 -0.54 -19.70 1.90
C LEU A 42 0.49 -19.97 0.78
N GLY A 43 1.76 -20.19 1.14
CA GLY A 43 2.83 -20.47 0.19
C GLY A 43 3.39 -19.21 -0.48
N THR A 44 3.24 -18.03 0.13
CA THR A 44 3.88 -16.78 -0.32
C THR A 44 4.96 -16.33 0.66
N ASP A 45 6.01 -15.70 0.13
CA ASP A 45 7.13 -15.15 0.88
C ASP A 45 7.16 -13.60 0.88
N ILE A 46 6.04 -12.99 0.48
CA ILE A 46 5.83 -11.54 0.48
C ILE A 46 4.63 -11.19 1.38
N ILE A 47 4.81 -10.19 2.23
CA ILE A 47 3.73 -9.62 3.04
C ILE A 47 3.66 -8.11 2.81
N GLY A 48 2.45 -7.57 2.69
CA GLY A 48 2.20 -6.13 2.49
C GLY A 48 1.20 -5.56 3.47
N SER A 49 1.32 -4.26 3.78
CA SER A 49 0.33 -3.52 4.58
C SER A 49 0.68 -2.03 4.65
N PRO A 50 -0.28 -1.14 4.93
CA PRO A 50 0.00 0.16 5.53
C PRO A 50 0.71 0.01 6.88
N ALA A 51 1.55 0.98 7.24
CA ALA A 51 2.25 0.98 8.53
C ALA A 51 1.35 1.44 9.70
N GLY A 52 0.25 2.11 9.39
CA GLY A 52 -0.76 2.59 10.33
C GLY A 52 -0.88 4.10 10.40
N GLY A 53 -1.81 4.56 11.24
CA GLY A 53 -2.17 5.97 11.38
C GLY A 53 -1.93 6.54 12.79
N MET A 54 -1.41 7.74 12.85
CA MET A 54 -1.23 8.50 14.10
C MET A 54 -2.44 9.40 14.38
N SER A 55 -2.61 9.81 15.62
CA SER A 55 -3.63 10.78 15.97
C SER A 55 -3.33 12.16 15.37
N ASN A 56 -4.35 12.97 15.13
CA ASN A 56 -4.17 14.36 14.67
C ASN A 56 -3.23 15.16 15.59
N LYS A 57 -3.30 14.94 16.90
CA LYS A 57 -2.40 15.59 17.86
C LYS A 57 -0.94 15.28 17.57
N VAL A 58 -0.62 14.03 17.25
CA VAL A 58 0.75 13.60 16.92
C VAL A 58 1.14 14.11 15.54
N SER A 59 0.24 14.00 14.57
CA SER A 59 0.51 14.39 13.18
C SER A 59 0.83 15.88 13.02
N TYR A 60 0.17 16.77 13.79
CA TYR A 60 0.37 18.22 13.71
C TYR A 60 1.49 18.78 14.61
N ASP A 61 2.05 17.96 15.48
CA ASP A 61 3.20 18.34 16.31
C ASP A 61 4.47 17.70 15.74
N SER A 62 5.38 18.53 15.22
CA SER A 62 6.58 18.03 14.53
C SER A 62 7.48 17.18 15.43
N LYS A 63 7.55 17.47 16.72
CA LYS A 63 8.35 16.70 17.68
C LYS A 63 7.70 15.35 17.97
N LEU A 64 6.39 15.33 18.25
CA LEU A 64 5.67 14.08 18.49
C LEU A 64 5.65 13.20 17.24
N ARG A 65 5.52 13.80 16.06
CA ARG A 65 5.59 13.09 14.77
C ARG A 65 6.95 12.43 14.56
N GLU A 66 8.05 13.13 14.85
CA GLU A 66 9.40 12.58 14.77
C GLU A 66 9.62 11.44 15.79
N GLU A 67 9.10 11.58 17.01
CA GLU A 67 9.15 10.52 18.02
C GLU A 67 8.36 9.28 17.56
N ALA A 68 7.15 9.46 17.05
CA ALA A 68 6.33 8.38 16.51
C ALA A 68 7.00 7.68 15.31
N TYR A 69 7.67 8.44 14.46
CA TYR A 69 8.42 7.88 13.32
C TYR A 69 9.60 7.01 13.79
N LYS A 70 10.35 7.44 14.79
CA LYS A 70 11.44 6.62 15.37
C LYS A 70 10.92 5.32 15.97
N GLU A 71 9.82 5.39 16.72
CA GLU A 71 9.18 4.19 17.26
C GLU A 71 8.68 3.26 16.14
N LEU A 72 8.10 3.81 15.06
CA LEU A 72 7.73 3.03 13.87
C LEU A 72 8.92 2.24 13.32
N LEU A 73 10.06 2.88 13.12
CA LEU A 73 11.27 2.21 12.62
C LEU A 73 11.70 1.05 13.53
N GLU A 74 11.67 1.24 14.86
CA GLU A 74 11.99 0.17 15.81
C GLU A 74 11.08 -1.06 15.62
N TYR A 75 9.77 -0.86 15.49
CA TYR A 75 8.83 -1.94 15.24
C TYR A 75 9.05 -2.62 13.88
N LEU A 76 9.33 -1.86 12.84
CA LEU A 76 9.60 -2.41 11.52
C LEU A 76 10.90 -3.24 11.51
N PHE A 77 11.97 -2.80 12.17
CA PHE A 77 13.18 -3.63 12.31
C PHE A 77 12.91 -4.95 13.04
N VAL A 78 12.12 -4.91 14.12
CA VAL A 78 11.74 -6.13 14.86
C VAL A 78 10.89 -7.06 14.00
N LEU A 79 9.95 -6.51 13.22
CA LEU A 79 9.15 -7.28 12.28
C LEU A 79 10.01 -7.92 11.19
N ALA A 80 10.95 -7.17 10.60
CA ALA A 80 11.85 -7.69 9.57
C ALA A 80 12.72 -8.85 10.10
N GLU A 81 13.19 -8.76 11.34
CA GLU A 81 13.95 -9.85 11.97
C GLU A 81 13.10 -11.11 12.14
N TYR A 82 11.85 -10.98 12.62
CA TYR A 82 10.93 -12.08 12.75
C TYR A 82 10.60 -12.71 11.38
N ALA A 83 10.24 -11.88 10.41
CA ALA A 83 9.87 -12.29 9.06
C ALA A 83 11.04 -13.04 8.36
N SER A 84 12.26 -12.50 8.48
CA SER A 84 13.48 -13.14 7.96
C SER A 84 13.70 -14.54 8.53
N LYS A 85 13.60 -14.69 9.86
CA LYS A 85 13.77 -15.98 10.54
C LYS A 85 12.68 -16.99 10.17
N SER A 86 11.51 -16.50 9.82
CA SER A 86 10.36 -17.32 9.41
C SER A 86 10.40 -17.74 7.94
N GLY A 87 11.16 -17.05 7.08
CA GLY A 87 11.30 -17.38 5.66
C GLY A 87 10.65 -16.41 4.69
N ILE A 88 10.08 -15.31 5.17
CA ILE A 88 9.64 -14.17 4.32
C ILE A 88 10.85 -13.51 3.68
N LYS A 89 10.73 -13.10 2.43
CA LYS A 89 11.80 -12.47 1.66
C LYS A 89 11.64 -10.98 1.46
N GLU A 90 10.41 -10.47 1.55
CA GLU A 90 10.10 -9.07 1.30
C GLU A 90 8.91 -8.61 2.14
N ILE A 91 9.00 -7.38 2.67
CA ILE A 91 7.87 -6.69 3.29
C ILE A 91 7.55 -5.46 2.45
N GLN A 92 6.30 -5.32 2.04
CA GLN A 92 5.84 -4.17 1.29
C GLN A 92 5.07 -3.21 2.21
N ILE A 93 5.45 -1.94 2.20
CA ILE A 93 4.73 -0.87 2.92
C ILE A 93 3.94 -0.06 1.91
N GLU A 94 2.64 -0.01 2.09
CA GLU A 94 1.77 0.78 1.25
C GLU A 94 1.88 2.27 1.60
N ALA A 95 2.03 3.09 0.57
CA ALA A 95 1.95 4.54 0.69
C ALA A 95 0.46 4.96 0.63
N THR A 96 -0.04 5.53 1.72
CA THR A 96 -1.45 5.89 1.90
C THR A 96 -1.70 7.39 1.77
N PRO A 97 -2.90 7.84 1.33
CA PRO A 97 -3.13 9.23 0.98
C PRO A 97 -3.54 10.11 2.18
N LEU A 98 -3.05 9.81 3.39
CA LEU A 98 -3.40 10.54 4.60
C LEU A 98 -2.17 11.09 5.30
N GLU A 99 -2.20 12.38 5.64
CA GLU A 99 -1.11 13.05 6.37
C GLU A 99 -0.86 12.46 7.77
N THR A 100 -1.86 11.81 8.34
CA THR A 100 -1.75 11.09 9.61
C THR A 100 -1.10 9.72 9.49
N GLU A 101 -0.85 9.24 8.29
CA GLU A 101 -0.21 7.95 8.00
C GLU A 101 1.22 8.13 7.50
N PHE A 102 1.96 7.03 7.41
CA PHE A 102 3.34 7.06 6.94
C PHE A 102 3.67 5.77 6.20
N PRO A 103 4.23 5.87 4.95
CA PRO A 103 4.48 7.09 4.17
C PRO A 103 3.23 7.59 3.44
N HIS A 104 3.16 8.90 3.13
CA HIS A 104 2.01 9.53 2.44
C HIS A 104 2.42 10.38 1.23
N SER A 105 3.69 10.40 0.90
CA SER A 105 4.22 11.15 -0.25
C SER A 105 5.47 10.49 -0.81
N PRO A 106 5.89 10.80 -2.04
CA PRO A 106 7.13 10.26 -2.61
C PRO A 106 8.34 10.55 -1.74
N GLY A 107 8.45 11.76 -1.18
CA GLY A 107 9.55 12.13 -0.30
C GLY A 107 9.57 11.34 1.02
N ALA A 108 8.40 11.16 1.66
CA ALA A 108 8.27 10.34 2.87
C ALA A 108 8.58 8.86 2.59
N SER A 109 8.18 8.37 1.41
CA SER A 109 8.45 7.00 0.97
C SER A 109 9.94 6.74 0.79
N LEU A 110 10.65 7.64 0.12
CA LEU A 110 12.10 7.53 -0.06
C LEU A 110 12.84 7.55 1.28
N LYS A 111 12.46 8.47 2.18
CA LYS A 111 13.05 8.55 3.51
C LYS A 111 12.86 7.23 4.28
N LEU A 112 11.66 6.67 4.26
CA LEU A 112 11.38 5.39 4.92
C LEU A 112 12.24 4.25 4.36
N MET A 113 12.37 4.15 3.04
CA MET A 113 13.19 3.11 2.40
C MET A 113 14.68 3.27 2.72
N GLU A 114 15.18 4.49 2.78
CA GLU A 114 16.56 4.79 3.19
C GLU A 114 16.80 4.37 4.65
N ASP A 115 15.93 4.78 5.56
CA ASP A 115 16.04 4.49 6.99
C ASP A 115 15.91 2.97 7.29
N LEU A 116 15.20 2.22 6.45
CA LEU A 116 15.05 0.77 6.55
C LEU A 116 16.09 -0.04 5.76
N SER A 117 17.05 0.60 5.10
CA SER A 117 18.04 -0.07 4.24
C SER A 117 18.91 -1.10 4.95
N GLY A 118 19.02 -1.02 6.28
CA GLY A 118 19.77 -1.96 7.14
C GLY A 118 18.92 -3.11 7.72
N SER A 119 17.67 -3.28 7.30
CA SER A 119 16.78 -4.34 7.79
C SER A 119 17.22 -5.75 7.36
N SER A 120 16.80 -6.78 8.11
CA SER A 120 17.20 -8.17 7.89
C SER A 120 16.67 -8.76 6.57
N ILE A 121 15.58 -8.19 6.03
CA ILE A 121 15.05 -8.45 4.69
C ILE A 121 14.64 -7.12 4.07
N PRO A 122 14.57 -7.01 2.74
CA PRO A 122 14.22 -5.76 2.09
C PRO A 122 12.80 -5.32 2.42
N TYR A 123 12.64 -4.04 2.69
CA TYR A 123 11.38 -3.33 2.57
C TYR A 123 11.24 -2.77 1.17
N LYS A 124 10.03 -2.84 0.65
CA LYS A 124 9.63 -2.25 -0.63
C LYS A 124 8.37 -1.40 -0.45
N LEU A 125 8.09 -0.59 -1.44
CA LEU A 125 6.87 0.20 -1.50
C LEU A 125 5.80 -0.56 -2.27
N LEU A 126 4.59 -0.50 -1.78
CA LEU A 126 3.37 -0.84 -2.49
C LEU A 126 2.72 0.47 -2.86
N ILE A 127 2.63 0.75 -4.17
CA ILE A 127 2.08 2.01 -4.68
C ILE A 127 0.68 1.76 -5.20
N ASP A 128 -0.29 2.38 -4.55
CA ASP A 128 -1.66 2.39 -5.04
C ASP A 128 -1.90 3.57 -5.99
N TRP A 129 -2.54 3.31 -7.13
CA TRP A 129 -2.85 4.34 -8.13
C TRP A 129 -3.78 5.42 -7.60
N GLY A 130 -4.80 5.05 -6.83
CA GLY A 130 -5.74 6.01 -6.24
C GLY A 130 -5.08 6.90 -5.22
N HIS A 131 -4.19 6.33 -4.39
CA HIS A 131 -3.41 7.07 -3.41
C HIS A 131 -2.42 8.02 -4.10
N ALA A 132 -1.72 7.56 -5.13
CA ALA A 132 -0.75 8.37 -5.87
C ALA A 132 -1.39 9.55 -6.64
N LEU A 133 -2.67 9.44 -6.97
CA LEU A 133 -3.43 10.49 -7.66
C LEU A 133 -4.27 11.37 -6.73
N PHE A 134 -4.17 11.19 -5.40
CA PHE A 134 -5.00 11.92 -4.43
C PHE A 134 -4.58 13.39 -4.33
N SER A 135 -5.20 14.24 -5.15
CA SER A 135 -4.86 15.65 -5.29
C SER A 135 -5.13 16.53 -4.06
N PRO A 136 -6.10 16.25 -3.16
CA PRO A 136 -6.31 17.09 -1.99
C PRO A 136 -5.10 17.17 -1.05
N LEU A 137 -4.29 16.12 -0.96
CA LEU A 137 -3.06 16.11 -0.17
C LEU A 137 -1.82 16.41 -1.03
N LEU A 138 -1.67 15.69 -2.13
CA LEU A 138 -0.43 15.67 -2.91
C LEU A 138 -0.27 16.87 -3.85
N LYS A 139 -1.39 17.53 -4.23
CA LYS A 139 -1.40 18.69 -5.12
C LYS A 139 -0.64 18.40 -6.43
N GLU A 140 0.48 19.07 -6.67
CA GLU A 140 1.32 18.90 -7.87
C GLU A 140 2.05 17.54 -7.90
N GLU A 141 2.18 16.86 -6.78
CA GLU A 141 2.74 15.50 -6.70
C GLU A 141 1.68 14.40 -6.92
N ALA A 142 0.40 14.76 -7.14
CA ALA A 142 -0.68 13.83 -7.46
C ALA A 142 -0.58 13.34 -8.91
N ASP A 143 0.51 12.67 -9.22
CA ASP A 143 0.83 12.13 -10.54
C ASP A 143 1.63 10.84 -10.41
N ILE A 144 1.14 9.77 -11.03
CA ILE A 144 1.78 8.45 -10.97
C ILE A 144 3.19 8.45 -11.57
N ASP A 145 3.44 9.27 -12.61
CA ASP A 145 4.75 9.39 -13.23
C ASP A 145 5.79 9.93 -12.24
N ILE A 146 5.40 10.89 -11.39
CA ILE A 146 6.25 11.43 -10.33
C ILE A 146 6.60 10.35 -9.30
N TRP A 147 5.61 9.55 -8.88
CA TRP A 147 5.81 8.45 -7.95
C TRP A 147 6.74 7.39 -8.52
N PHE A 148 6.48 6.96 -9.76
CA PHE A 148 7.29 5.93 -10.42
C PHE A 148 8.71 6.42 -10.69
N GLU A 149 8.90 7.65 -11.16
CA GLU A 149 10.24 8.21 -11.39
C GLU A 149 11.06 8.28 -10.11
N LYS A 150 10.47 8.82 -9.03
CA LYS A 150 11.17 8.98 -7.76
C LYS A 150 11.41 7.65 -7.03
N CYS A 151 10.42 6.76 -7.01
CA CYS A 151 10.40 5.60 -6.13
C CYS A 151 10.73 4.26 -6.81
N LYS A 152 10.90 4.19 -8.14
CA LYS A 152 11.00 2.95 -8.94
C LYS A 152 11.95 1.87 -8.38
N LYS A 153 13.07 2.26 -7.76
CA LYS A 153 14.05 1.31 -7.20
C LYS A 153 13.52 0.57 -5.96
N HIS A 154 12.49 1.12 -5.36
CA HIS A 154 11.92 0.64 -4.10
C HIS A 154 10.53 0.02 -4.27
N ILE A 155 9.92 0.10 -5.45
CA ILE A 155 8.59 -0.46 -5.70
C ILE A 155 8.70 -1.98 -5.79
N GLY A 156 7.88 -2.68 -5.00
CA GLY A 156 7.74 -4.15 -5.00
C GLY A 156 6.37 -4.60 -5.51
N GLY A 157 5.36 -3.74 -5.49
CA GLY A 157 4.02 -4.02 -5.97
C GLY A 157 3.24 -2.75 -6.29
N ILE A 158 2.19 -2.91 -7.06
CA ILE A 158 1.31 -1.81 -7.46
C ILE A 158 -0.13 -2.25 -7.23
N HIS A 159 -0.92 -1.44 -6.53
CA HIS A 159 -2.36 -1.61 -6.44
C HIS A 159 -3.08 -0.85 -7.57
N LEU A 160 -4.01 -1.53 -8.21
CA LEU A 160 -4.89 -0.96 -9.22
C LEU A 160 -6.29 -0.80 -8.65
N GLN A 161 -6.74 0.42 -8.55
CA GLN A 161 -8.12 0.78 -8.28
C GLN A 161 -8.56 1.84 -9.27
N GLN A 162 -9.85 2.14 -9.33
CA GLN A 162 -10.33 3.30 -10.07
C GLN A 162 -10.68 4.43 -9.10
N THR A 163 -10.39 5.67 -9.50
CA THR A 163 -10.57 6.86 -8.66
C THR A 163 -10.98 8.08 -9.49
N ASP A 164 -11.46 9.13 -8.82
CA ASP A 164 -11.62 10.49 -9.37
C ASP A 164 -10.47 11.43 -8.96
N GLY A 165 -9.47 10.92 -8.20
CA GLY A 165 -8.36 11.70 -7.67
C GLY A 165 -8.72 12.66 -6.53
N LEU A 166 -9.96 12.65 -6.05
CA LEU A 166 -10.46 13.54 -4.99
C LEU A 166 -10.69 12.82 -3.67
N TYR A 167 -10.88 11.50 -3.72
CA TYR A 167 -11.08 10.64 -2.56
C TYR A 167 -10.40 9.29 -2.80
N ASP A 168 -10.15 8.56 -1.74
CA ASP A 168 -9.73 7.17 -1.77
C ASP A 168 -10.95 6.30 -2.10
N ARG A 169 -11.10 5.95 -3.38
CA ARG A 169 -12.35 5.42 -3.94
C ARG A 169 -12.42 3.91 -3.98
N HIS A 170 -11.35 3.27 -4.32
CA HIS A 170 -11.29 1.82 -4.59
C HIS A 170 -12.39 1.30 -5.52
N TRP A 171 -12.80 2.12 -6.50
CA TRP A 171 -13.82 1.72 -7.47
C TRP A 171 -13.29 0.65 -8.43
N ASP A 172 -14.22 -0.15 -8.95
CA ASP A 172 -13.96 -1.03 -10.07
C ASP A 172 -13.83 -0.24 -11.40
N PHE A 173 -13.21 -0.84 -12.42
CA PHE A 173 -12.95 -0.20 -13.71
C PHE A 173 -14.20 -0.05 -14.61
N THR A 174 -15.39 -0.40 -14.13
CA THR A 174 -16.67 -0.10 -14.82
C THR A 174 -17.25 1.26 -14.40
N ASN A 175 -16.67 1.92 -13.39
CA ASN A 175 -17.14 3.22 -12.91
C ASN A 175 -16.85 4.31 -13.95
N PRO A 176 -17.91 5.03 -14.46
CA PRO A 176 -17.75 6.02 -15.52
C PRO A 176 -17.04 7.31 -15.07
N ASN A 177 -16.88 7.53 -13.76
CA ASN A 177 -16.17 8.69 -13.21
C ASN A 177 -14.68 8.44 -12.98
N GLY A 178 -14.22 7.24 -13.29
CA GLY A 178 -12.82 6.87 -13.14
C GLY A 178 -11.90 7.59 -14.12
N ILE A 179 -10.71 7.98 -13.66
CA ILE A 179 -9.73 8.73 -14.45
C ILE A 179 -8.52 7.91 -14.89
N ILE A 180 -8.42 6.66 -14.44
CA ILE A 180 -7.31 5.76 -14.79
C ILE A 180 -7.71 4.94 -16.02
N THR A 181 -6.94 5.09 -17.10
CA THR A 181 -7.16 4.31 -18.33
C THR A 181 -6.10 3.21 -18.50
N PRO A 182 -6.42 2.10 -19.18
CA PRO A 182 -5.44 1.06 -19.47
C PRO A 182 -4.21 1.58 -20.20
N GLU A 183 -4.38 2.53 -21.12
CA GLU A 183 -3.28 3.14 -21.86
C GLU A 183 -2.34 3.89 -20.91
N LYS A 184 -2.89 4.61 -19.93
CA LYS A 184 -2.10 5.31 -18.92
C LYS A 184 -1.33 4.34 -18.03
N ILE A 185 -1.93 3.21 -17.66
CA ILE A 185 -1.26 2.15 -16.89
C ILE A 185 -0.06 1.62 -17.69
N LEU A 186 -0.27 1.20 -18.93
CA LEU A 186 0.79 0.67 -19.79
C LEU A 186 1.90 1.69 -20.06
N GLU A 187 1.54 2.94 -20.32
CA GLU A 187 2.51 4.01 -20.59
C GLU A 187 3.38 4.29 -19.35
N ALA A 188 2.77 4.47 -18.19
CA ALA A 188 3.48 4.78 -16.95
C ALA A 188 4.41 3.65 -16.51
N THR A 189 3.95 2.39 -16.53
CA THR A 189 4.76 1.23 -16.15
C THR A 189 5.93 1.02 -17.13
N LYS A 190 5.67 1.08 -18.43
CA LYS A 190 6.70 0.92 -19.47
C LYS A 190 7.75 2.02 -19.42
N LYS A 191 7.32 3.29 -19.33
CA LYS A 191 8.21 4.46 -19.22
C LYS A 191 9.14 4.36 -18.01
N SER A 192 8.66 3.78 -16.92
CA SER A 192 9.41 3.64 -15.66
C SER A 192 10.19 2.34 -15.55
N GLY A 193 10.02 1.39 -16.48
CA GLY A 193 10.62 0.05 -16.44
C GLY A 193 10.08 -0.78 -15.27
N LEU A 194 8.77 -0.70 -15.03
CA LEU A 194 8.03 -1.42 -13.98
C LEU A 194 7.10 -2.50 -14.58
N ASP A 195 7.35 -2.89 -15.84
CA ASP A 195 6.51 -3.87 -16.56
C ASP A 195 6.49 -5.24 -15.88
N ASP A 196 7.57 -5.61 -15.20
CA ASP A 196 7.70 -6.90 -14.49
C ASP A 196 7.20 -6.86 -13.04
N ILE A 197 6.71 -5.70 -12.56
CA ILE A 197 6.18 -5.57 -11.21
C ILE A 197 4.73 -6.05 -11.18
N TYR A 198 4.39 -6.89 -10.19
CA TYR A 198 3.02 -7.35 -9.99
C TYR A 198 2.07 -6.19 -9.73
N GLN A 199 0.93 -6.23 -10.42
CA GLN A 199 -0.15 -5.28 -10.27
C GLN A 199 -1.37 -6.02 -9.74
N TYR A 200 -1.85 -5.61 -8.59
CA TYR A 200 -2.96 -6.25 -7.88
C TYR A 200 -4.20 -5.37 -7.98
N LEU A 201 -5.31 -5.94 -8.42
CA LEU A 201 -6.58 -5.24 -8.43
C LEU A 201 -7.11 -5.12 -6.99
N GLU A 202 -7.21 -3.89 -6.49
CA GLU A 202 -7.77 -3.58 -5.18
C GLU A 202 -9.07 -2.79 -5.31
N VAL A 203 -10.19 -3.47 -5.18
CA VAL A 203 -11.52 -2.87 -5.27
C VAL A 203 -12.27 -3.10 -3.98
N VAL A 204 -12.77 -2.01 -3.40
CA VAL A 204 -13.62 -2.04 -2.20
C VAL A 204 -15.04 -1.63 -2.61
N THR A 205 -15.95 -2.58 -2.60
CA THR A 205 -17.35 -2.32 -2.92
C THR A 205 -18.10 -1.76 -1.71
N ALA A 206 -19.21 -1.04 -1.97
CA ALA A 206 -20.09 -0.62 -0.89
C ALA A 206 -20.60 -1.85 -0.11
N TYR A 207 -20.64 -1.73 1.21
CA TYR A 207 -21.06 -2.82 2.11
C TYR A 207 -22.48 -3.30 1.81
N GLU A 208 -23.35 -2.39 1.38
CA GLU A 208 -24.75 -2.66 1.07
C GLU A 208 -24.99 -3.22 -0.35
N GLU A 209 -23.92 -3.31 -1.17
CA GLU A 209 -24.08 -3.79 -2.55
C GLU A 209 -24.35 -5.31 -2.57
N LYS A 210 -25.19 -5.74 -3.50
CA LYS A 210 -25.56 -7.15 -3.66
C LYS A 210 -24.40 -7.95 -4.27
N ASP A 211 -24.14 -9.13 -3.74
CA ASP A 211 -23.07 -10.02 -4.19
C ASP A 211 -23.09 -10.28 -5.71
N GLU A 212 -24.30 -10.44 -6.31
CA GLU A 212 -24.42 -10.66 -7.76
C GLU A 212 -23.96 -9.45 -8.58
N ILE A 213 -24.16 -8.22 -8.05
CA ILE A 213 -23.71 -6.98 -8.69
C ILE A 213 -22.21 -6.85 -8.54
N VAL A 214 -21.69 -7.09 -7.34
CA VAL A 214 -20.25 -7.12 -7.07
C VAL A 214 -19.55 -8.09 -8.02
N PHE A 215 -19.98 -9.34 -8.06
CA PHE A 215 -19.41 -10.36 -8.94
C PHE A 215 -19.47 -9.97 -10.43
N LYS A 216 -20.61 -9.44 -10.87
CA LYS A 216 -20.77 -8.97 -12.26
C LYS A 216 -19.80 -7.84 -12.61
N ASN A 217 -19.63 -6.87 -11.70
CA ASN A 217 -18.74 -5.73 -11.92
C ASN A 217 -17.27 -6.15 -11.90
N MET A 218 -16.89 -7.01 -10.97
CA MET A 218 -15.51 -7.56 -10.91
C MET A 218 -15.20 -8.36 -12.18
N LYS A 219 -16.11 -9.20 -12.65
CA LYS A 219 -15.94 -9.94 -13.90
C LYS A 219 -15.72 -8.99 -15.09
N LYS A 220 -16.56 -7.95 -15.22
CA LYS A 220 -16.40 -6.93 -16.28
C LYS A 220 -15.09 -6.17 -16.17
N THR A 221 -14.67 -5.82 -14.95
CA THR A 221 -13.39 -5.17 -14.69
C THR A 221 -12.24 -6.05 -15.17
N MET A 222 -12.24 -7.34 -14.82
CA MET A 222 -11.20 -8.27 -15.27
C MET A 222 -11.21 -8.44 -16.80
N GLU A 223 -12.37 -8.61 -17.42
CA GLU A 223 -12.50 -8.69 -18.88
C GLU A 223 -11.97 -7.42 -19.56
N PHE A 224 -12.28 -6.25 -18.99
CA PHE A 224 -11.81 -4.96 -19.49
C PHE A 224 -10.27 -4.82 -19.38
N LEU A 225 -9.71 -5.15 -18.22
CA LEU A 225 -8.25 -5.06 -18.00
C LEU A 225 -7.50 -6.09 -18.88
N HIS A 226 -7.92 -7.35 -18.93
CA HIS A 226 -7.31 -8.37 -19.78
C HIS A 226 -7.29 -7.95 -21.25
N LYS A 227 -8.44 -7.46 -21.75
CA LYS A 227 -8.54 -7.02 -23.15
C LYS A 227 -7.60 -5.87 -23.49
N ASN A 228 -7.38 -4.94 -22.58
CA ASN A 228 -6.68 -3.68 -22.86
C ASN A 228 -5.24 -3.68 -22.38
N LEU A 229 -4.89 -4.45 -21.35
CA LEU A 229 -3.50 -4.60 -20.89
C LEU A 229 -2.76 -5.76 -21.55
N GLY A 230 -3.46 -6.68 -22.21
CA GLY A 230 -2.84 -7.82 -22.91
C GLY A 230 -2.36 -8.94 -21.98
N VAL A 231 -2.97 -9.05 -20.80
CA VAL A 231 -2.67 -10.05 -19.75
C VAL A 231 -3.75 -11.10 -19.62
#